data_f2a206b0843286815f5f3b3e1bbcbbf9
#
_entry.id   f2a206b0843286815f5f3b3e1bbcbbf9
#
_cell.length_a   1.000
_cell.length_b   1.000
_cell.length_c   1.000
_cell.angle_alpha   90.00
_cell.angle_beta   90.00
_cell.angle_gamma   90.00
#
_symmetry.space_group_name_H-M   'P 1'
#
loop_
_entity.id
_entity.type
_entity.pdbx_description
1 polymer ?
#
loop_
_entity_poly.entity_id
_entity_poly.type
_entity_poly.pdbx_seq_one_letter_code
_entity_poly.pdbx_strand_id
1 'polypeptide(L)'
;MQNKKKANWGSLARLLRFLWQDYKLSLSIAFVLIVVASLATVNLTASIQSLVDVYVQPLLKSGSHDFGPLLRFLTSVAVFCLIGVIANYVSSLLMATISQDSLRSLRNQLFARMQKLPVRYFDTHQHGDIMSIYTNDIDALRQAVEQSIPQLLQTTITIIGVTVTMLTVSPLLFIVVLIMVGIMFMVIKNVSAKSGRYFGEQQKNLGIENGFIEEMMSGQKVVKAFVHEEESMADFDKINKQLFESSYLANRYANVLMPILGNLGNVSFVLTALVGGLFALNGVGGLTIGGLMAFLQLNRSFNGPITQVSQQLNFVLMALAGADRIFDLLDEPEEVDQGKVTLVNYELVDDQMVVTDKKTNLWAWKHPRPNGDYELVELVGNVVFQDVDFSYDGKKQILHDVNLYADKGQKVAFVGATGAGKTTITNLINRFYDIQSGVITYDGIDVKLIEKDSLRRSLGIVLQDTHLFTGTIAENIAYGRSDATREEILEAARIANVDSFVQHLDNGYDTVLTDDGAGLSNGQRQLIAIARAALANAPVLILDEATSSIDSRTEKMVQEGMDRLMEGRTVFVIAHRLSTIVNSDVIMVMDHGRIIERGDHDSLMEQGGTYYRLYTGGLEID
;
A
#
# COMPACT_ATOMS: atom_id res chain seq x y z
N MET A 1 20.82 3.27 6.12
CA MET A 1 21.52 2.83 4.88
C MET A 1 20.64 1.77 4.22
N GLN A 2 19.69 2.19 3.38
CA GLN A 2 18.92 1.24 2.56
C GLN A 2 19.89 0.61 1.56
N ASN A 3 20.12 -0.70 1.72
CA ASN A 3 20.77 -1.52 0.71
C ASN A 3 20.01 -1.27 -0.61
N LYS A 4 20.67 -0.72 -1.63
CA LYS A 4 20.16 -0.72 -2.99
C LYS A 4 19.95 -2.18 -3.38
N LYS A 5 18.76 -2.75 -3.14
CA LYS A 5 18.37 -4.04 -3.74
C LYS A 5 18.61 -3.86 -5.23
N LYS A 6 19.48 -4.70 -5.81
CA LYS A 6 19.67 -4.77 -7.27
C LYS A 6 18.30 -5.03 -7.88
N ALA A 7 17.98 -4.32 -8.98
CA ALA A 7 16.75 -4.54 -9.70
C ALA A 7 16.51 -6.05 -9.88
N ASN A 8 15.41 -6.53 -9.32
CA ASN A 8 15.10 -7.96 -9.34
C ASN A 8 14.40 -8.28 -10.67
N TRP A 9 15.18 -8.78 -11.62
CA TRP A 9 14.66 -9.22 -12.92
C TRP A 9 13.58 -10.32 -12.80
N GLY A 10 13.54 -11.02 -11.65
CA GLY A 10 12.49 -11.99 -11.34
C GLY A 10 11.11 -11.36 -11.25
N SER A 11 10.98 -10.17 -10.67
CA SER A 11 9.71 -9.44 -10.58
C SER A 11 9.23 -8.93 -11.92
N LEU A 12 10.15 -8.55 -12.84
CA LEU A 12 9.77 -8.26 -14.21
C LEU A 12 9.21 -9.50 -14.93
N ALA A 13 9.89 -10.63 -14.80
CA ALA A 13 9.43 -11.88 -15.41
C ALA A 13 8.05 -12.30 -14.84
N ARG A 14 7.83 -12.09 -13.54
CA ARG A 14 6.54 -12.35 -12.87
C ARG A 14 5.45 -11.41 -13.37
N LEU A 15 5.73 -10.11 -13.49
CA LEU A 15 4.82 -9.11 -14.05
C LEU A 15 4.47 -9.44 -15.50
N LEU A 16 5.46 -9.73 -16.34
CA LEU A 16 5.23 -10.09 -17.74
C LEU A 16 4.43 -11.39 -17.87
N ARG A 17 4.66 -12.37 -16.98
CA ARG A 17 3.88 -13.62 -16.94
C ARG A 17 2.43 -13.33 -16.54
N PHE A 18 2.19 -12.50 -15.54
CA PHE A 18 0.87 -12.06 -15.11
C PHE A 18 0.10 -11.40 -16.27
N LEU A 19 0.74 -10.45 -16.96
CA LEU A 19 0.13 -9.80 -18.12
C LEU A 19 -0.12 -10.79 -19.28
N TRP A 20 0.82 -11.72 -19.52
CA TRP A 20 0.70 -12.68 -20.60
C TRP A 20 -0.39 -13.73 -20.39
N GLN A 21 -0.63 -14.15 -19.14
CA GLN A 21 -1.65 -15.15 -18.84
C GLN A 21 -3.05 -14.69 -19.25
N ASP A 22 -3.40 -13.44 -18.93
CA ASP A 22 -4.73 -12.91 -19.13
C ASP A 22 -4.92 -12.18 -20.47
N TYR A 23 -3.84 -11.58 -21.03
CA TYR A 23 -3.92 -10.66 -22.17
C TYR A 23 -3.05 -11.07 -23.37
N LYS A 24 -2.68 -12.35 -23.50
CA LYS A 24 -1.76 -12.84 -24.56
C LYS A 24 -2.13 -12.41 -25.97
N LEU A 25 -3.44 -12.46 -26.34
CA LEU A 25 -3.90 -12.07 -27.68
C LEU A 25 -3.77 -10.58 -27.89
N SER A 26 -4.25 -9.76 -26.96
CA SER A 26 -4.22 -8.30 -27.03
C SER A 26 -2.78 -7.78 -27.02
N LEU A 27 -1.89 -8.37 -26.21
CA LEU A 27 -0.46 -8.04 -26.20
C LEU A 27 0.23 -8.40 -27.52
N SER A 28 -0.10 -9.56 -28.11
CA SER A 28 0.44 -9.97 -29.40
C SER A 28 0.00 -9.03 -30.51
N ILE A 29 -1.29 -8.63 -30.52
CA ILE A 29 -1.82 -7.67 -31.49
C ILE A 29 -1.14 -6.29 -31.30
N ALA A 30 -1.03 -5.79 -30.06
CA ALA A 30 -0.36 -4.54 -29.76
C ALA A 30 1.11 -4.56 -30.23
N PHE A 31 1.83 -5.66 -29.99
CA PHE A 31 3.21 -5.82 -30.47
C PHE A 31 3.30 -5.73 -32.00
N VAL A 32 2.45 -6.45 -32.72
CA VAL A 32 2.42 -6.39 -34.20
C VAL A 32 2.12 -4.97 -34.70
N LEU A 33 1.16 -4.29 -34.08
CA LEU A 33 0.81 -2.92 -34.41
C LEU A 33 1.97 -1.94 -34.13
N ILE A 34 2.72 -2.11 -33.03
CA ILE A 34 3.93 -1.32 -32.75
C ILE A 34 4.98 -1.55 -33.85
N VAL A 35 5.19 -2.79 -34.26
CA VAL A 35 6.11 -3.12 -35.36
C VAL A 35 5.67 -2.41 -36.67
N VAL A 36 4.40 -2.50 -37.02
CA VAL A 36 3.85 -1.84 -38.23
C VAL A 36 4.03 -0.31 -38.17
N ALA A 37 3.71 0.30 -37.02
CA ALA A 37 3.86 1.75 -36.82
C ALA A 37 5.34 2.19 -36.93
N SER A 38 6.26 1.41 -36.34
CA SER A 38 7.69 1.68 -36.39
C SER A 38 8.24 1.54 -37.82
N LEU A 39 7.84 0.50 -38.54
CA LEU A 39 8.22 0.30 -39.93
C LEU A 39 7.65 1.40 -40.87
N ALA A 40 6.44 1.87 -40.59
CA ALA A 40 5.86 2.99 -41.35
C ALA A 40 6.69 4.27 -41.17
N THR A 41 7.18 4.56 -39.97
CA THR A 41 8.04 5.72 -39.70
C THR A 41 9.40 5.60 -40.41
N VAL A 42 10.02 4.43 -40.40
CA VAL A 42 11.30 4.17 -41.07
C VAL A 42 11.11 4.26 -42.61
N ASN A 43 10.04 3.65 -43.15
CA ASN A 43 9.73 3.67 -44.58
C ASN A 43 9.47 5.09 -45.09
N LEU A 44 8.74 5.94 -44.33
CA LEU A 44 8.54 7.35 -44.72
C LEU A 44 9.88 8.06 -44.94
N THR A 45 10.84 7.85 -44.03
CA THR A 45 12.16 8.47 -44.11
C THR A 45 12.99 7.89 -45.28
N ALA A 46 12.94 6.59 -45.49
CA ALA A 46 13.64 5.91 -46.58
C ALA A 46 13.05 6.30 -47.95
N SER A 47 11.76 6.56 -48.05
CA SER A 47 11.04 6.95 -49.28
C SER A 47 11.54 8.27 -49.86
N ILE A 48 12.22 9.11 -49.07
CA ILE A 48 12.81 10.38 -49.57
C ILE A 48 13.84 10.12 -50.64
N GLN A 49 14.64 9.07 -50.55
CA GLN A 49 15.60 8.70 -51.59
C GLN A 49 14.89 8.40 -52.92
N SER A 50 13.91 7.52 -52.88
CA SER A 50 13.15 7.16 -54.09
C SER A 50 12.39 8.35 -54.67
N LEU A 51 11.83 9.20 -53.80
CA LEU A 51 11.15 10.43 -54.20
C LEU A 51 12.07 11.32 -55.06
N VAL A 52 13.28 11.56 -54.58
CA VAL A 52 14.23 12.45 -55.24
C VAL A 52 14.85 11.79 -56.47
N ASP A 53 15.40 10.58 -56.34
CA ASP A 53 16.22 9.95 -57.39
C ASP A 53 15.39 9.33 -58.52
N VAL A 54 14.22 8.74 -58.19
CA VAL A 54 13.41 8.00 -59.16
C VAL A 54 12.33 8.88 -59.80
N TYR A 55 11.76 9.84 -59.05
CA TYR A 55 10.63 10.62 -59.52
C TYR A 55 10.98 12.09 -59.81
N VAL A 56 11.65 12.81 -58.91
CA VAL A 56 11.90 14.24 -59.05
C VAL A 56 13.04 14.54 -60.06
N GLN A 57 14.20 13.88 -59.91
CA GLN A 57 15.35 14.11 -60.80
C GLN A 57 15.07 13.80 -62.28
N PRO A 58 14.39 12.69 -62.64
CA PRO A 58 14.06 12.41 -64.01
C PRO A 58 13.08 13.45 -64.64
N LEU A 59 12.09 13.89 -63.83
CA LEU A 59 11.16 14.95 -64.26
C LEU A 59 11.89 16.26 -64.57
N LEU A 60 12.84 16.65 -63.68
CA LEU A 60 13.66 17.85 -63.90
C LEU A 60 14.58 17.75 -65.11
N LYS A 61 15.19 16.57 -65.40
CA LYS A 61 16.09 16.35 -66.53
C LYS A 61 15.36 16.23 -67.85
N SER A 62 14.16 15.65 -67.88
CA SER A 62 13.38 15.43 -69.10
C SER A 62 12.49 16.61 -69.49
N GLY A 63 12.25 17.56 -68.55
CA GLY A 63 11.27 18.64 -68.77
C GLY A 63 9.83 18.15 -68.91
N SER A 64 9.57 16.89 -68.57
CA SER A 64 8.24 16.27 -68.68
C SER A 64 7.28 16.82 -67.63
N HIS A 65 6.03 17.01 -67.99
CA HIS A 65 4.93 17.42 -67.12
C HIS A 65 4.03 16.24 -66.70
N ASP A 66 4.48 15.00 -66.95
CA ASP A 66 3.73 13.82 -66.45
C ASP A 66 4.00 13.53 -64.95
N PHE A 67 3.13 14.05 -64.12
CA PHE A 67 3.16 13.84 -62.66
C PHE A 67 2.45 12.55 -62.22
N GLY A 68 1.90 11.76 -63.11
CA GLY A 68 1.13 10.55 -62.80
C GLY A 68 1.91 9.53 -61.95
N PRO A 69 3.16 9.16 -62.33
CA PRO A 69 3.99 8.25 -61.52
C PRO A 69 4.33 8.80 -60.13
N LEU A 70 4.64 10.09 -60.04
CA LEU A 70 4.93 10.77 -58.76
C LEU A 70 3.73 10.76 -57.82
N LEU A 71 2.53 11.10 -58.35
CA LEU A 71 1.29 11.09 -57.57
C LEU A 71 0.96 9.69 -57.03
N ARG A 72 1.11 8.66 -57.87
CA ARG A 72 0.91 7.26 -57.41
C ARG A 72 1.86 6.86 -56.27
N PHE A 73 3.14 7.23 -56.38
CA PHE A 73 4.12 6.99 -55.33
C PHE A 73 3.76 7.73 -54.03
N LEU A 74 3.46 9.04 -54.12
CA LEU A 74 3.06 9.83 -52.95
C LEU A 74 1.79 9.28 -52.31
N THR A 75 0.81 8.85 -53.11
CA THR A 75 -0.41 8.20 -52.57
C THR A 75 -0.07 6.90 -51.84
N SER A 76 0.84 6.07 -52.40
CA SER A 76 1.25 4.82 -51.70
C SER A 76 1.95 5.09 -50.37
N VAL A 77 2.84 6.10 -50.32
CA VAL A 77 3.51 6.52 -49.09
C VAL A 77 2.49 7.08 -48.07
N ALA A 78 1.54 7.90 -48.52
CA ALA A 78 0.49 8.45 -47.67
C ALA A 78 -0.41 7.36 -47.08
N VAL A 79 -0.82 6.35 -47.86
CA VAL A 79 -1.59 5.21 -47.39
C VAL A 79 -0.81 4.42 -46.33
N PHE A 80 0.49 4.17 -46.60
CA PHE A 80 1.33 3.46 -45.62
C PHE A 80 1.53 4.23 -44.34
N CYS A 81 1.69 5.56 -44.41
CA CYS A 81 1.72 6.43 -43.23
C CYS A 81 0.40 6.40 -42.47
N LEU A 82 -0.75 6.42 -43.14
CA LEU A 82 -2.07 6.35 -42.53
C LEU A 82 -2.24 5.03 -41.78
N ILE A 83 -1.81 3.91 -42.38
CA ILE A 83 -1.77 2.60 -41.69
C ILE A 83 -0.91 2.67 -40.42
N GLY A 84 0.27 3.29 -40.51
CA GLY A 84 1.15 3.49 -39.35
C GLY A 84 0.52 4.32 -38.23
N VAL A 85 -0.18 5.40 -38.58
CA VAL A 85 -0.90 6.24 -37.59
C VAL A 85 -2.04 5.46 -36.92
N ILE A 86 -2.84 4.74 -37.70
CA ILE A 86 -3.94 3.90 -37.19
C ILE A 86 -3.36 2.80 -36.28
N ALA A 87 -2.29 2.12 -36.72
CA ALA A 87 -1.63 1.10 -35.95
C ALA A 87 -1.10 1.62 -34.58
N ASN A 88 -0.47 2.82 -34.60
CA ASN A 88 0.00 3.45 -33.36
C ASN A 88 -1.16 3.83 -32.46
N TYR A 89 -2.24 4.39 -32.96
CA TYR A 89 -3.43 4.74 -32.19
C TYR A 89 -4.07 3.50 -31.54
N VAL A 90 -4.31 2.45 -32.34
CA VAL A 90 -4.93 1.22 -31.83
C VAL A 90 -4.02 0.51 -30.83
N SER A 91 -2.69 0.46 -31.06
CA SER A 91 -1.76 -0.14 -30.11
C SER A 91 -1.75 0.61 -28.77
N SER A 92 -1.77 1.95 -28.81
CA SER A 92 -1.83 2.77 -27.60
C SER A 92 -3.13 2.55 -26.81
N LEU A 93 -4.26 2.46 -27.51
CA LEU A 93 -5.57 2.17 -26.91
C LEU A 93 -5.59 0.78 -26.26
N LEU A 94 -5.06 -0.23 -26.96
CA LEU A 94 -4.95 -1.59 -26.42
C LEU A 94 -4.06 -1.63 -25.17
N MET A 95 -2.89 -0.98 -25.20
CA MET A 95 -1.98 -0.95 -24.06
C MET A 95 -2.60 -0.22 -22.85
N ALA A 96 -3.33 0.87 -23.08
CA ALA A 96 -4.07 1.54 -22.00
C ALA A 96 -5.14 0.64 -21.39
N THR A 97 -5.92 -0.07 -22.22
CA THR A 97 -6.95 -1.00 -21.75
C THR A 97 -6.33 -2.16 -20.95
N ILE A 98 -5.29 -2.82 -21.48
CA ILE A 98 -4.57 -3.90 -20.80
C ILE A 98 -4.02 -3.41 -19.45
N SER A 99 -3.41 -2.21 -19.44
CA SER A 99 -2.86 -1.62 -18.23
C SER A 99 -3.94 -1.42 -17.16
N GLN A 100 -5.06 -0.76 -17.49
CA GLN A 100 -6.12 -0.46 -16.54
C GLN A 100 -6.81 -1.73 -15.99
N ASP A 101 -7.12 -2.70 -16.86
CA ASP A 101 -7.74 -3.96 -16.43
C ASP A 101 -6.79 -4.78 -15.54
N SER A 102 -5.52 -4.86 -15.91
CA SER A 102 -4.51 -5.57 -15.10
C SER A 102 -4.33 -4.94 -13.72
N LEU A 103 -4.29 -3.60 -13.65
CA LEU A 103 -4.16 -2.89 -12.39
C LEU A 103 -5.42 -3.02 -11.52
N ARG A 104 -6.61 -3.05 -12.12
CA ARG A 104 -7.85 -3.35 -11.41
C ARG A 104 -7.77 -4.73 -10.75
N SER A 105 -7.37 -5.75 -11.52
CA SER A 105 -7.19 -7.11 -11.01
C SER A 105 -6.16 -7.15 -9.88
N LEU A 106 -5.02 -6.46 -10.06
CA LEU A 106 -3.94 -6.41 -9.07
C LEU A 106 -4.38 -5.73 -7.76
N ARG A 107 -5.12 -4.59 -7.85
CA ARG A 107 -5.67 -3.91 -6.66
C ARG A 107 -6.64 -4.82 -5.90
N ASN A 108 -7.50 -5.54 -6.61
CA ASN A 108 -8.42 -6.48 -5.99
C ASN A 108 -7.68 -7.61 -5.27
N GLN A 109 -6.64 -8.17 -5.89
CA GLN A 109 -5.83 -9.22 -5.28
C GLN A 109 -5.06 -8.70 -4.05
N LEU A 110 -4.46 -7.51 -4.13
CA LEU A 110 -3.78 -6.86 -3.01
C LEU A 110 -4.73 -6.61 -1.84
N PHE A 111 -5.92 -6.07 -2.12
CA PHE A 111 -6.90 -5.80 -1.07
C PHE A 111 -7.41 -7.09 -0.43
N ALA A 112 -7.71 -8.11 -1.22
CA ALA A 112 -8.12 -9.42 -0.71
C ALA A 112 -7.01 -10.07 0.13
N ARG A 113 -5.73 -9.94 -0.29
CA ARG A 113 -4.58 -10.41 0.49
C ARG A 113 -4.45 -9.64 1.81
N MET A 114 -4.51 -8.32 1.77
CA MET A 114 -4.41 -7.46 2.94
C MET A 114 -5.45 -7.82 4.02
N GLN A 115 -6.70 -8.15 3.62
CA GLN A 115 -7.74 -8.56 4.55
C GLN A 115 -7.47 -9.91 5.25
N LYS A 116 -6.58 -10.72 4.69
CA LYS A 116 -6.22 -12.04 5.23
C LYS A 116 -4.89 -12.07 5.98
N LEU A 117 -4.21 -10.92 6.07
CA LEU A 117 -2.94 -10.83 6.79
C LEU A 117 -3.17 -10.85 8.30
N PRO A 118 -2.23 -11.45 9.07
CA PRO A 118 -2.29 -11.41 10.52
C PRO A 118 -2.08 -9.98 11.05
N VAL A 119 -2.65 -9.66 12.21
CA VAL A 119 -2.50 -8.34 12.88
C VAL A 119 -1.02 -7.95 13.02
N ARG A 120 -0.14 -8.93 13.28
CA ARG A 120 1.31 -8.73 13.34
C ARG A 120 1.90 -7.97 12.15
N TYR A 121 1.35 -8.16 10.95
CA TYR A 121 1.83 -7.45 9.76
C TYR A 121 1.62 -5.94 9.91
N PHE A 122 0.45 -5.53 10.39
CA PHE A 122 0.09 -4.11 10.58
C PHE A 122 0.83 -3.48 11.75
N ASP A 123 1.15 -4.26 12.80
CA ASP A 123 1.93 -3.78 13.95
C ASP A 123 3.41 -3.58 13.62
N THR A 124 3.93 -4.28 12.60
CA THR A 124 5.35 -4.24 12.20
C THR A 124 5.63 -3.36 10.99
N HIS A 125 4.61 -2.94 10.26
CA HIS A 125 4.73 -2.11 9.05
C HIS A 125 3.99 -0.79 9.22
N GLN A 126 4.60 0.31 8.78
CA GLN A 126 3.94 1.62 8.82
C GLN A 126 2.78 1.67 7.82
N HIS A 127 1.63 2.21 8.24
CA HIS A 127 0.46 2.36 7.37
C HIS A 127 0.77 3.17 6.09
N GLY A 128 1.66 4.17 6.20
CA GLY A 128 2.12 4.97 5.06
C GLY A 128 2.87 4.14 4.00
N ASP A 129 3.69 3.16 4.43
CA ASP A 129 4.39 2.27 3.51
C ASP A 129 3.41 1.35 2.76
N ILE A 130 2.44 0.79 3.48
CA ILE A 130 1.37 -0.03 2.87
C ILE A 130 0.56 0.80 1.89
N MET A 131 0.17 2.04 2.26
CA MET A 131 -0.58 2.94 1.38
C MET A 131 0.22 3.32 0.14
N SER A 132 1.55 3.49 0.26
CA SER A 132 2.44 3.77 -0.88
C SER A 132 2.44 2.65 -1.92
N ILE A 133 2.22 1.39 -1.52
CA ILE A 133 2.06 0.26 -2.46
C ILE A 133 0.81 0.47 -3.33
N TYR A 134 -0.32 0.87 -2.72
CA TYR A 134 -1.59 1.08 -3.44
C TYR A 134 -1.60 2.33 -4.33
N THR A 135 -0.79 3.33 -4.02
CA THR A 135 -0.74 4.60 -4.74
C THR A 135 0.46 4.66 -5.68
N ASN A 136 1.66 4.84 -5.13
CA ASN A 136 2.87 5.12 -5.89
C ASN A 136 3.36 3.92 -6.70
N ASP A 137 3.37 2.71 -6.10
CA ASP A 137 3.92 1.54 -6.77
C ASP A 137 3.00 1.04 -7.89
N ILE A 138 1.70 1.05 -7.67
CA ILE A 138 0.72 0.73 -8.69
C ILE A 138 0.77 1.74 -9.85
N ASP A 139 0.95 3.04 -9.55
CA ASP A 139 1.07 4.05 -10.61
C ASP A 139 2.38 3.92 -11.40
N ALA A 140 3.48 3.59 -10.74
CA ALA A 140 4.74 3.26 -11.42
C ALA A 140 4.59 2.06 -12.36
N LEU A 141 3.87 1.01 -11.94
CA LEU A 141 3.54 -0.13 -12.81
C LEU A 141 2.67 0.29 -13.99
N ARG A 142 1.64 1.13 -13.77
CA ARG A 142 0.81 1.68 -14.83
C ARG A 142 1.65 2.37 -15.89
N GLN A 143 2.52 3.27 -15.49
CA GLN A 143 3.38 4.03 -16.38
C GLN A 143 4.35 3.12 -17.17
N ALA A 144 4.87 2.08 -16.53
CA ALA A 144 5.74 1.12 -17.20
C ALA A 144 4.99 0.32 -18.27
N VAL A 145 3.83 -0.24 -17.94
CA VAL A 145 3.05 -1.10 -18.85
C VAL A 145 2.41 -0.28 -19.99
N GLU A 146 1.83 0.87 -19.66
CA GLU A 146 1.10 1.70 -20.64
C GLU A 146 2.01 2.46 -21.57
N GLN A 147 3.14 2.96 -21.07
CA GLN A 147 4.00 3.87 -21.82
C GLN A 147 5.41 3.35 -22.03
N SER A 148 6.11 2.94 -20.96
CA SER A 148 7.56 2.72 -21.02
C SER A 148 7.92 1.48 -21.82
N ILE A 149 7.25 0.36 -21.62
CA ILE A 149 7.51 -0.89 -22.36
C ILE A 149 7.19 -0.73 -23.85
N PRO A 150 5.99 -0.24 -24.25
CA PRO A 150 5.69 0.02 -25.68
C PRO A 150 6.68 1.00 -26.33
N GLN A 151 7.03 2.10 -25.63
CA GLN A 151 7.97 3.09 -26.14
C GLN A 151 9.38 2.52 -26.33
N LEU A 152 9.87 1.69 -25.41
CA LEU A 152 11.16 1.01 -25.55
C LEU A 152 11.16 0.03 -26.73
N LEU A 153 10.08 -0.71 -26.93
CA LEU A 153 9.92 -1.61 -28.08
C LEU A 153 9.92 -0.80 -29.39
N GLN A 154 9.09 0.24 -29.47
CA GLN A 154 9.01 1.12 -30.65
C GLN A 154 10.37 1.75 -30.96
N THR A 155 11.03 2.29 -29.94
CA THR A 155 12.35 2.94 -30.08
C THR A 155 13.40 1.94 -30.56
N THR A 156 13.42 0.73 -30.00
CA THR A 156 14.38 -0.33 -30.39
C THR A 156 14.18 -0.74 -31.85
N ILE A 157 12.93 -0.97 -32.26
CA ILE A 157 12.60 -1.33 -33.64
C ILE A 157 12.98 -0.18 -34.61
N THR A 158 12.71 1.07 -34.23
CA THR A 158 13.06 2.25 -35.03
C THR A 158 14.57 2.39 -35.19
N ILE A 159 15.35 2.23 -34.09
CA ILE A 159 16.82 2.29 -34.15
C ILE A 159 17.38 1.19 -35.08
N ILE A 160 16.88 -0.03 -34.97
CA ILE A 160 17.29 -1.15 -35.82
C ILE A 160 16.93 -0.83 -37.28
N GLY A 161 15.70 -0.42 -37.55
CA GLY A 161 15.23 -0.09 -38.90
C GLY A 161 16.02 1.05 -39.53
N VAL A 162 16.26 2.14 -38.80
CA VAL A 162 17.08 3.28 -39.24
C VAL A 162 18.51 2.84 -39.51
N THR A 163 19.12 2.05 -38.63
CA THR A 163 20.49 1.53 -38.80
C THR A 163 20.63 0.69 -40.06
N VAL A 164 19.69 -0.26 -40.25
CA VAL A 164 19.69 -1.10 -41.46
C VAL A 164 19.56 -0.22 -42.74
N THR A 165 18.63 0.74 -42.73
CA THR A 165 18.43 1.65 -43.88
C THR A 165 19.67 2.52 -44.13
N MET A 166 20.32 3.04 -43.07
CA MET A 166 21.56 3.82 -43.23
C MET A 166 22.69 2.99 -43.85
N LEU A 167 22.82 1.73 -43.44
CA LEU A 167 23.82 0.79 -43.99
C LEU A 167 23.54 0.44 -45.46
N THR A 168 22.28 0.36 -45.88
CA THR A 168 21.93 0.11 -47.27
C THR A 168 22.15 1.33 -48.15
N VAL A 169 21.95 2.55 -47.61
CA VAL A 169 22.15 3.82 -48.38
C VAL A 169 23.64 4.14 -48.51
N SER A 170 24.42 4.14 -47.43
CA SER A 170 25.87 4.37 -47.45
C SER A 170 26.56 3.88 -46.19
N PRO A 171 27.23 2.71 -46.24
CA PRO A 171 28.00 2.19 -45.08
C PRO A 171 29.13 3.13 -44.66
N LEU A 172 29.79 3.80 -45.60
CA LEU A 172 30.89 4.73 -45.31
C LEU A 172 30.41 5.97 -44.54
N LEU A 173 29.24 6.50 -44.93
CA LEU A 173 28.66 7.67 -44.25
C LEU A 173 28.15 7.29 -42.86
N PHE A 174 27.70 6.04 -42.66
CA PHE A 174 27.29 5.51 -41.36
C PHE A 174 28.41 5.53 -40.30
N ILE A 175 29.69 5.37 -40.75
CA ILE A 175 30.84 5.46 -39.82
C ILE A 175 30.93 6.84 -39.16
N VAL A 176 30.62 7.93 -39.89
CA VAL A 176 30.60 9.29 -39.37
C VAL A 176 29.56 9.40 -38.25
N VAL A 177 28.37 8.85 -38.47
CA VAL A 177 27.29 8.86 -37.48
C VAL A 177 27.69 8.02 -36.25
N LEU A 178 28.30 6.86 -36.46
CA LEU A 178 28.75 5.99 -35.37
C LEU A 178 29.79 6.67 -34.45
N ILE A 179 30.74 7.42 -35.02
CA ILE A 179 31.71 8.22 -34.25
C ILE A 179 30.98 9.27 -33.41
N MET A 180 30.02 9.99 -34.00
CA MET A 180 29.25 11.01 -33.27
C MET A 180 28.39 10.43 -32.17
N VAL A 181 27.78 9.25 -32.37
CA VAL A 181 27.06 8.51 -31.36
C VAL A 181 28.00 8.10 -30.20
N GLY A 182 29.21 7.65 -30.50
CA GLY A 182 30.24 7.38 -29.51
C GLY A 182 30.57 8.59 -28.63
N ILE A 183 30.70 9.77 -29.25
CA ILE A 183 30.90 11.05 -28.55
C ILE A 183 29.70 11.37 -27.65
N MET A 184 28.47 11.22 -28.17
CA MET A 184 27.25 11.44 -27.40
C MET A 184 27.18 10.51 -26.17
N PHE A 185 27.50 9.22 -26.34
CA PHE A 185 27.56 8.28 -25.21
C PHE A 185 28.60 8.67 -24.16
N MET A 186 29.76 9.16 -24.58
CA MET A 186 30.78 9.67 -23.65
C MET A 186 30.26 10.87 -22.84
N VAL A 187 29.60 11.81 -23.50
CA VAL A 187 28.97 12.96 -22.84
C VAL A 187 27.87 12.55 -21.88
N ILE A 188 26.95 11.66 -22.31
CA ILE A 188 25.88 11.11 -21.46
C ILE A 188 26.48 10.49 -20.22
N LYS A 189 27.46 9.59 -20.37
CA LYS A 189 28.10 8.89 -19.25
C LYS A 189 28.68 9.87 -18.22
N ASN A 190 29.41 10.89 -18.68
CA ASN A 190 30.10 11.84 -17.79
C ASN A 190 29.13 12.81 -17.10
N VAL A 191 28.16 13.34 -17.83
CA VAL A 191 27.19 14.29 -17.29
C VAL A 191 26.18 13.60 -16.38
N SER A 192 25.65 12.44 -16.80
CA SER A 192 24.69 11.68 -15.99
C SER A 192 25.31 11.16 -14.69
N ALA A 193 26.58 10.76 -14.69
CA ALA A 193 27.26 10.34 -13.48
C ALA A 193 27.35 11.47 -12.43
N LYS A 194 27.66 12.71 -12.89
CA LYS A 194 27.69 13.89 -12.02
C LYS A 194 26.29 14.28 -11.56
N SER A 195 25.33 14.34 -12.49
CA SER A 195 23.94 14.65 -12.18
C SER A 195 23.36 13.66 -11.15
N GLY A 196 23.55 12.36 -11.34
CA GLY A 196 23.06 11.32 -10.44
C GLY A 196 23.65 11.44 -9.02
N ARG A 197 24.92 11.81 -8.88
CA ARG A 197 25.53 12.08 -7.57
C ARG A 197 24.81 13.24 -6.86
N TYR A 198 24.64 14.38 -7.54
CA TYR A 198 24.01 15.56 -6.95
C TYR A 198 22.50 15.35 -6.69
N PHE A 199 21.80 14.58 -7.53
CA PHE A 199 20.42 14.18 -7.22
C PHE A 199 20.34 13.33 -5.95
N GLY A 200 21.33 12.47 -5.70
CA GLY A 200 21.42 11.72 -4.44
C GLY A 200 21.62 12.63 -3.23
N GLU A 201 22.48 13.64 -3.36
CA GLU A 201 22.70 14.66 -2.31
C GLU A 201 21.45 15.55 -2.11
N GLN A 202 20.79 15.97 -3.19
CA GLN A 202 19.51 16.70 -3.14
C GLN A 202 18.43 15.91 -2.40
N GLN A 203 18.26 14.62 -2.74
CA GLN A 203 17.24 13.77 -2.10
C GLN A 203 17.50 13.61 -0.60
N LYS A 204 18.78 13.50 -0.20
CA LYS A 204 19.16 13.47 1.21
C LYS A 204 18.80 14.79 1.92
N ASN A 205 19.15 15.93 1.32
CA ASN A 205 18.90 17.25 1.91
C ASN A 205 17.40 17.58 1.94
N LEU A 206 16.63 17.15 0.92
CA LEU A 206 15.17 17.25 0.92
C LEU A 206 14.54 16.44 2.07
N GLY A 207 15.08 15.24 2.35
CA GLY A 207 14.65 14.46 3.51
C GLY A 207 14.91 15.14 4.85
N ILE A 208 16.05 15.83 4.98
CA ILE A 208 16.38 16.61 6.18
C ILE A 208 15.43 17.81 6.32
N GLU A 209 15.18 18.53 5.22
CA GLU A 209 14.25 19.68 5.23
C GLU A 209 12.83 19.25 5.59
N ASN A 210 12.32 18.19 4.97
CA ASN A 210 10.98 17.67 5.27
C ASN A 210 10.86 17.25 6.74
N GLY A 211 11.87 16.54 7.29
CA GLY A 211 11.89 16.16 8.70
C GLY A 211 11.88 17.38 9.64
N PHE A 212 12.62 18.42 9.31
CA PHE A 212 12.62 19.67 10.09
C PHE A 212 11.26 20.39 10.02
N ILE A 213 10.63 20.44 8.83
CA ILE A 213 9.30 21.04 8.66
C ILE A 213 8.27 20.26 9.49
N GLU A 214 8.27 18.92 9.43
CA GLU A 214 7.37 18.06 10.19
C GLU A 214 7.55 18.28 11.70
N GLU A 215 8.80 18.34 12.19
CA GLU A 215 9.12 18.62 13.60
C GLU A 215 8.58 19.98 14.02
N MET A 216 8.84 21.04 13.24
CA MET A 216 8.37 22.39 13.55
C MET A 216 6.84 22.51 13.48
N MET A 217 6.17 21.85 12.51
CA MET A 217 4.71 21.82 12.41
C MET A 217 4.09 21.12 13.63
N SER A 218 4.62 19.97 14.00
CA SER A 218 4.14 19.20 15.16
C SER A 218 4.41 19.94 16.47
N GLY A 219 5.57 20.59 16.58
CA GLY A 219 6.02 21.38 17.72
C GLY A 219 5.56 22.84 17.73
N GLN A 220 4.70 23.30 16.78
CA GLN A 220 4.39 24.72 16.59
C GLN A 220 3.86 25.43 17.85
N LYS A 221 3.09 24.72 18.69
CA LYS A 221 2.63 25.26 19.98
C LYS A 221 3.79 25.57 20.93
N VAL A 222 4.81 24.70 20.92
CA VAL A 222 6.02 24.88 21.75
C VAL A 222 6.85 26.03 21.22
N VAL A 223 7.10 26.08 19.90
CA VAL A 223 7.80 27.18 19.24
C VAL A 223 7.17 28.53 19.60
N LYS A 224 5.82 28.62 19.51
CA LYS A 224 5.07 29.83 19.88
C LYS A 224 5.12 30.15 21.37
N ALA A 225 4.99 29.14 22.25
CA ALA A 225 4.99 29.35 23.68
C ALA A 225 6.34 29.86 24.22
N PHE A 226 7.44 29.46 23.58
CA PHE A 226 8.81 29.87 23.98
C PHE A 226 9.40 30.97 23.10
N VAL A 227 8.63 31.50 22.11
CA VAL A 227 9.06 32.59 21.20
C VAL A 227 10.35 32.26 20.42
N HIS A 228 10.45 31.02 19.91
CA HIS A 228 11.63 30.51 19.18
C HIS A 228 11.47 30.61 17.65
N GLU A 229 10.60 31.45 17.11
CA GLU A 229 10.34 31.58 15.67
C GLU A 229 11.57 32.04 14.89
N GLU A 230 12.30 33.05 15.41
CA GLU A 230 13.47 33.59 14.71
C GLU A 230 14.62 32.59 14.63
N GLU A 231 14.86 31.81 15.70
CA GLU A 231 15.85 30.75 15.70
C GLU A 231 15.47 29.61 14.75
N SER A 232 14.19 29.19 14.79
CA SER A 232 13.67 28.17 13.87
C SER A 232 13.80 28.59 12.41
N MET A 233 13.53 29.86 12.07
CA MET A 233 13.73 30.40 10.72
C MET A 233 15.23 30.44 10.33
N ALA A 234 16.11 30.77 11.25
CA ALA A 234 17.56 30.79 10.99
C ALA A 234 18.13 29.38 10.75
N ASP A 235 17.60 28.36 11.46
CA ASP A 235 17.99 26.97 11.25
C ASP A 235 17.41 26.41 9.96
N PHE A 236 16.14 26.74 9.64
CA PHE A 236 15.55 26.43 8.35
C PHE A 236 16.34 27.01 7.18
N ASP A 237 16.78 28.27 7.26
CA ASP A 237 17.57 28.92 6.19
C ASP A 237 18.87 28.16 5.91
N LYS A 238 19.56 27.66 6.96
CA LYS A 238 20.77 26.84 6.79
C LYS A 238 20.48 25.53 6.05
N ILE A 239 19.40 24.85 6.43
CA ILE A 239 18.98 23.59 5.81
C ILE A 239 18.56 23.83 4.35
N ASN A 240 17.73 24.85 4.11
CA ASN A 240 17.25 25.23 2.78
C ASN A 240 18.41 25.66 1.86
N LYS A 241 19.44 26.35 2.39
CA LYS A 241 20.64 26.69 1.63
C LYS A 241 21.41 25.44 1.16
N GLN A 242 21.54 24.43 2.02
CA GLN A 242 22.16 23.14 1.63
C GLN A 242 21.36 22.41 0.55
N LEU A 243 20.01 22.43 0.68
CA LEU A 243 19.13 21.90 -0.35
C LEU A 243 19.25 22.69 -1.66
N PHE A 244 19.28 24.02 -1.59
CA PHE A 244 19.48 24.87 -2.76
C PHE A 244 20.78 24.54 -3.50
N GLU A 245 21.92 24.43 -2.80
CA GLU A 245 23.22 24.14 -3.42
C GLU A 245 23.21 22.76 -4.12
N SER A 246 22.70 21.73 -3.47
CA SER A 246 22.59 20.39 -4.07
C SER A 246 21.61 20.35 -5.24
N SER A 247 20.45 21.01 -5.10
CA SER A 247 19.43 21.12 -6.16
C SER A 247 19.92 21.90 -7.36
N TYR A 248 20.62 23.02 -7.14
CA TYR A 248 21.22 23.83 -8.21
C TYR A 248 22.21 22.99 -9.03
N LEU A 249 23.13 22.27 -8.37
CA LEU A 249 24.12 21.44 -9.07
C LEU A 249 23.46 20.25 -9.78
N ALA A 250 22.50 19.57 -9.16
CA ALA A 250 21.76 18.48 -9.76
C ALA A 250 21.07 18.91 -11.06
N ASN A 251 20.29 20.01 -10.97
CA ASN A 251 19.52 20.55 -12.10
C ASN A 251 20.42 21.18 -13.17
N ARG A 252 21.53 21.84 -12.78
CA ARG A 252 22.51 22.38 -13.71
C ARG A 252 23.05 21.29 -14.63
N TYR A 253 23.49 20.14 -14.08
CA TYR A 253 23.98 19.04 -14.91
C TYR A 253 22.88 18.35 -15.69
N ALA A 254 21.70 18.17 -15.12
CA ALA A 254 20.57 17.56 -15.82
C ALA A 254 20.09 18.41 -17.01
N ASN A 255 19.88 19.70 -16.80
CA ASN A 255 19.33 20.60 -17.81
C ASN A 255 20.32 20.96 -18.92
N VAL A 256 21.63 20.84 -18.70
CA VAL A 256 22.64 21.06 -19.73
C VAL A 256 22.77 19.85 -20.69
N LEU A 257 22.36 18.65 -20.26
CA LEU A 257 22.51 17.43 -21.05
C LEU A 257 21.74 17.51 -22.38
N MET A 258 20.45 17.90 -22.35
CA MET A 258 19.59 17.95 -23.54
C MET A 258 20.07 18.97 -24.58
N PRO A 259 20.42 20.23 -24.24
CA PRO A 259 21.02 21.17 -25.18
C PRO A 259 22.34 20.68 -25.78
N ILE A 260 23.21 20.03 -25.00
CA ILE A 260 24.47 19.46 -25.51
C ILE A 260 24.19 18.36 -26.53
N LEU A 261 23.31 17.42 -26.21
CA LEU A 261 22.96 16.31 -27.12
C LEU A 261 22.28 16.84 -28.41
N GLY A 262 21.37 17.79 -28.27
CA GLY A 262 20.72 18.45 -29.44
C GLY A 262 21.74 19.13 -30.34
N ASN A 263 22.70 19.88 -29.79
CA ASN A 263 23.77 20.52 -30.57
C ASN A 263 24.75 19.50 -31.16
N LEU A 264 25.12 18.44 -30.44
CA LEU A 264 25.90 17.35 -31.02
C LEU A 264 25.16 16.67 -32.18
N GLY A 265 23.83 16.54 -32.08
CA GLY A 265 22.99 16.08 -33.19
C GLY A 265 23.06 17.01 -34.41
N ASN A 266 23.03 18.33 -34.20
CA ASN A 266 23.21 19.31 -35.27
C ASN A 266 24.62 19.25 -35.87
N VAL A 267 25.66 19.10 -35.05
CA VAL A 267 27.04 18.89 -35.52
C VAL A 267 27.15 17.61 -36.36
N SER A 268 26.55 16.52 -35.87
CA SER A 268 26.47 15.26 -36.62
C SER A 268 25.80 15.47 -37.99
N PHE A 269 24.69 16.21 -38.04
CA PHE A 269 24.00 16.51 -39.27
C PHE A 269 24.88 17.32 -40.26
N VAL A 270 25.55 18.36 -39.77
CA VAL A 270 26.45 19.21 -40.61
C VAL A 270 27.64 18.40 -41.12
N LEU A 271 28.31 17.60 -40.28
CA LEU A 271 29.42 16.71 -40.68
C LEU A 271 28.94 15.68 -41.72
N THR A 272 27.78 15.09 -41.50
CA THR A 272 27.19 14.14 -42.45
C THR A 272 26.85 14.80 -43.77
N ALA A 273 26.34 16.05 -43.76
CA ALA A 273 26.06 16.81 -44.98
C ALA A 273 27.35 17.17 -45.73
N LEU A 274 28.41 17.59 -45.07
CA LEU A 274 29.70 17.92 -45.68
C LEU A 274 30.36 16.69 -46.29
N VAL A 275 30.54 15.62 -45.51
CA VAL A 275 31.19 14.39 -45.98
C VAL A 275 30.33 13.71 -47.04
N GLY A 276 29.02 13.63 -46.83
CA GLY A 276 28.09 13.04 -47.79
C GLY A 276 27.98 13.85 -49.10
N GLY A 277 28.04 15.18 -49.00
CA GLY A 277 28.10 16.06 -50.18
C GLY A 277 29.37 15.80 -51.02
N LEU A 278 30.53 15.67 -50.35
CA LEU A 278 31.79 15.30 -51.03
C LEU A 278 31.69 13.91 -51.67
N PHE A 279 31.10 12.93 -51.01
CA PHE A 279 30.90 11.59 -51.56
C PHE A 279 29.96 11.59 -52.77
N ALA A 280 28.85 12.32 -52.69
CA ALA A 280 27.87 12.42 -53.77
C ALA A 280 28.46 13.14 -55.03
N LEU A 281 29.26 14.19 -54.84
CA LEU A 281 29.93 14.92 -55.92
C LEU A 281 31.02 14.08 -56.60
N ASN A 282 31.75 13.27 -55.82
CA ASN A 282 32.84 12.43 -56.34
C ASN A 282 32.40 10.99 -56.70
N GLY A 283 31.10 10.68 -56.62
CA GLY A 283 30.57 9.34 -56.91
C GLY A 283 31.05 8.24 -55.97
N VAL A 284 31.55 8.58 -54.78
CA VAL A 284 32.07 7.62 -53.79
C VAL A 284 30.95 6.78 -53.22
N GLY A 285 31.06 5.45 -53.36
CA GLY A 285 30.06 4.51 -52.82
C GLY A 285 28.72 4.55 -53.53
N GLY A 286 28.60 5.20 -54.69
CA GLY A 286 27.33 5.32 -55.43
C GLY A 286 26.27 6.20 -54.73
N LEU A 287 26.68 7.05 -53.78
CA LEU A 287 25.76 7.92 -53.04
C LEU A 287 25.13 8.97 -53.97
N THR A 288 23.83 8.96 -54.06
CA THR A 288 23.04 9.93 -54.86
C THR A 288 22.62 11.13 -53.99
N ILE A 289 22.12 12.21 -54.64
CA ILE A 289 21.59 13.38 -53.93
C ILE A 289 20.38 12.97 -53.09
N GLY A 290 19.48 12.12 -53.62
CA GLY A 290 18.34 11.60 -52.89
C GLY A 290 18.76 10.69 -51.71
N GLY A 291 19.78 9.85 -51.94
CA GLY A 291 20.38 9.06 -50.89
C GLY A 291 20.96 9.90 -49.74
N LEU A 292 21.65 11.02 -50.09
CA LEU A 292 22.16 11.96 -49.07
C LEU A 292 21.01 12.65 -48.30
N MET A 293 19.96 13.09 -48.97
CA MET A 293 18.78 13.69 -48.30
C MET A 293 18.10 12.71 -47.37
N ALA A 294 17.88 11.47 -47.79
CA ALA A 294 17.32 10.42 -46.95
C ALA A 294 18.25 10.14 -45.74
N PHE A 295 19.57 10.05 -45.98
CA PHE A 295 20.55 9.80 -44.93
C PHE A 295 20.59 10.91 -43.86
N LEU A 296 20.49 12.17 -44.27
CA LEU A 296 20.40 13.30 -43.36
C LEU A 296 19.13 13.25 -42.46
N GLN A 297 18.00 12.85 -43.06
CA GLN A 297 16.76 12.68 -42.32
C GLN A 297 16.82 11.45 -41.36
N LEU A 298 17.44 10.35 -41.82
CA LEU A 298 17.71 9.18 -40.98
C LEU A 298 18.62 9.53 -39.80
N ASN A 299 19.65 10.38 -40.01
CA ASN A 299 20.52 10.85 -38.93
C ASN A 299 19.73 11.61 -37.84
N ARG A 300 18.78 12.47 -38.23
CA ARG A 300 17.87 13.13 -37.28
C ARG A 300 16.97 12.14 -36.55
N SER A 301 16.40 11.17 -37.25
CA SER A 301 15.54 10.12 -36.68
C SER A 301 16.30 9.16 -35.75
N PHE A 302 17.64 9.08 -35.86
CA PHE A 302 18.50 8.26 -35.01
C PHE A 302 18.81 8.94 -33.66
N ASN A 303 18.97 10.27 -33.64
CA ASN A 303 19.40 11.00 -32.43
C ASN A 303 18.29 11.13 -31.38
N GLY A 304 17.02 11.29 -31.77
CA GLY A 304 15.89 11.41 -30.85
C GLY A 304 15.69 10.21 -29.93
N PRO A 305 15.61 8.98 -30.47
CA PRO A 305 15.45 7.75 -29.71
C PRO A 305 16.49 7.51 -28.62
N ILE A 306 17.75 7.91 -28.82
CA ILE A 306 18.84 7.72 -27.82
C ILE A 306 18.53 8.44 -26.50
N THR A 307 17.96 9.63 -26.56
CA THR A 307 17.58 10.38 -25.35
C THR A 307 16.37 9.80 -24.66
N GLN A 308 15.40 9.28 -25.43
CA GLN A 308 14.17 8.67 -24.89
C GLN A 308 14.45 7.37 -24.13
N VAL A 309 15.35 6.51 -24.63
CA VAL A 309 15.70 5.24 -23.97
C VAL A 309 16.14 5.47 -22.51
N SER A 310 16.98 6.48 -22.26
CA SER A 310 17.48 6.77 -20.92
C SER A 310 16.37 7.15 -19.94
N GLN A 311 15.36 7.90 -20.40
CA GLN A 311 14.20 8.29 -19.57
C GLN A 311 13.32 7.08 -19.28
N GLN A 312 13.02 6.27 -20.29
CA GLN A 312 12.16 5.10 -20.15
C GLN A 312 12.79 4.02 -19.25
N LEU A 313 14.12 3.85 -19.27
CA LEU A 313 14.80 2.93 -18.38
C LEU A 313 14.61 3.30 -16.91
N ASN A 314 14.61 4.59 -16.56
CA ASN A 314 14.36 5.02 -15.19
C ASN A 314 12.95 4.65 -14.71
N PHE A 315 11.93 4.86 -15.56
CA PHE A 315 10.56 4.47 -15.22
C PHE A 315 10.40 2.96 -15.06
N VAL A 316 11.05 2.17 -15.91
CA VAL A 316 11.06 0.71 -15.78
C VAL A 316 11.75 0.29 -14.48
N LEU A 317 12.87 0.90 -14.10
CA LEU A 317 13.55 0.59 -12.84
C LEU A 317 12.70 0.95 -11.61
N MET A 318 11.99 2.09 -11.65
CA MET A 318 11.04 2.45 -10.59
C MET A 318 9.88 1.46 -10.51
N ALA A 319 9.33 1.07 -11.65
CA ALA A 319 8.26 0.07 -11.70
C ALA A 319 8.71 -1.31 -11.20
N LEU A 320 9.96 -1.70 -11.45
CA LEU A 320 10.53 -2.94 -10.90
C LEU A 320 10.63 -2.91 -9.39
N ALA A 321 11.08 -1.79 -8.83
CA ALA A 321 11.14 -1.61 -7.37
C ALA A 321 9.74 -1.63 -6.74
N GLY A 322 8.74 -1.03 -7.40
CA GLY A 322 7.34 -1.09 -7.00
C GLY A 322 6.76 -2.51 -7.11
N ALA A 323 7.07 -3.21 -8.22
CA ALA A 323 6.65 -4.59 -8.41
C ALA A 323 7.19 -5.53 -7.31
N ASP A 324 8.44 -5.34 -6.87
CA ASP A 324 9.01 -6.11 -5.76
C ASP A 324 8.16 -5.95 -4.50
N ARG A 325 7.83 -4.71 -4.10
CA ARG A 325 7.00 -4.46 -2.90
C ARG A 325 5.58 -4.98 -3.03
N ILE A 326 4.97 -4.84 -4.21
CA ILE A 326 3.64 -5.38 -4.52
C ILE A 326 3.64 -6.91 -4.37
N PHE A 327 4.64 -7.59 -4.94
CA PHE A 327 4.72 -9.03 -4.86
C PHE A 327 5.14 -9.52 -3.48
N ASP A 328 6.00 -8.78 -2.75
CA ASP A 328 6.30 -9.07 -1.35
C ASP A 328 5.01 -9.09 -0.51
N LEU A 329 4.11 -8.09 -0.68
CA LEU A 329 2.80 -8.06 0.00
C LEU A 329 1.87 -9.21 -0.43
N LEU A 330 1.84 -9.55 -1.73
CA LEU A 330 1.02 -10.67 -2.22
C LEU A 330 1.51 -12.04 -1.74
N ASP A 331 2.81 -12.16 -1.48
CA ASP A 331 3.46 -13.40 -1.03
C ASP A 331 3.51 -13.51 0.50
N GLU A 332 3.17 -12.42 1.24
CA GLU A 332 3.10 -12.44 2.70
C GLU A 332 2.13 -13.54 3.16
N PRO A 333 2.51 -14.37 4.15
CA PRO A 333 1.66 -15.45 4.61
C PRO A 333 0.31 -14.96 5.13
N GLU A 334 -0.77 -15.63 4.75
CA GLU A 334 -2.10 -15.39 5.33
C GLU A 334 -2.12 -15.80 6.81
N GLU A 335 -3.05 -15.25 7.56
CA GLU A 335 -3.29 -15.68 8.93
C GLU A 335 -3.63 -17.17 8.96
N VAL A 336 -2.81 -17.95 9.66
CA VAL A 336 -3.01 -19.40 9.75
C VAL A 336 -4.15 -19.70 10.71
N ASP A 337 -5.15 -20.45 10.23
CA ASP A 337 -6.20 -21.01 11.06
C ASP A 337 -6.29 -22.53 10.83
N GLN A 338 -6.05 -23.30 11.86
CA GLN A 338 -6.16 -24.75 11.86
C GLN A 338 -7.32 -25.25 12.74
N GLY A 339 -8.12 -24.32 13.26
CA GLY A 339 -9.28 -24.61 14.09
C GLY A 339 -10.35 -25.40 13.34
N LYS A 340 -11.01 -26.30 14.03
CA LYS A 340 -12.11 -27.13 13.51
C LYS A 340 -13.36 -27.03 14.37
N VAL A 341 -13.25 -26.45 15.56
CA VAL A 341 -14.37 -26.21 16.46
C VAL A 341 -15.04 -24.91 16.01
N THR A 342 -16.33 -24.97 15.73
CA THR A 342 -17.11 -23.84 15.22
C THR A 342 -18.18 -23.41 16.21
N LEU A 343 -18.52 -22.12 16.21
CA LEU A 343 -19.59 -21.56 17.01
C LEU A 343 -20.94 -21.74 16.30
N VAL A 344 -21.93 -22.32 16.98
CA VAL A 344 -23.26 -22.57 16.45
C VAL A 344 -24.35 -22.11 17.41
N ASN A 345 -25.54 -21.78 16.89
CA ASN A 345 -26.72 -21.63 17.72
C ASN A 345 -27.29 -23.01 18.06
N TYR A 346 -27.85 -23.16 19.26
CA TYR A 346 -28.57 -24.36 19.64
C TYR A 346 -29.94 -24.04 20.25
N GLU A 347 -30.84 -25.04 20.22
CA GLU A 347 -32.08 -25.06 20.97
C GLU A 347 -32.14 -26.32 21.84
N LEU A 348 -32.85 -26.25 22.96
CA LEU A 348 -33.05 -27.41 23.83
C LEU A 348 -34.27 -28.19 23.37
N VAL A 349 -34.05 -29.44 22.99
CA VAL A 349 -35.12 -30.39 22.62
C VAL A 349 -34.96 -31.60 23.56
N ASP A 350 -35.93 -31.86 24.41
CA ASP A 350 -35.91 -32.93 25.41
C ASP A 350 -34.65 -32.89 26.29
N ASP A 351 -34.28 -31.68 26.77
CA ASP A 351 -33.07 -31.38 27.55
C ASP A 351 -31.74 -31.69 26.84
N GLN A 352 -31.74 -31.90 25.53
CA GLN A 352 -30.54 -32.06 24.72
C GLN A 352 -30.30 -30.84 23.84
N MET A 353 -29.03 -30.44 23.74
CA MET A 353 -28.61 -29.37 22.82
C MET A 353 -28.68 -29.87 21.38
N VAL A 354 -29.46 -29.22 20.53
CA VAL A 354 -29.58 -29.51 19.12
C VAL A 354 -29.20 -28.26 18.31
N VAL A 355 -28.30 -28.42 17.33
CA VAL A 355 -27.89 -27.32 16.44
C VAL A 355 -29.09 -26.79 15.67
N THR A 356 -29.23 -25.47 15.61
CA THR A 356 -30.32 -24.81 14.89
C THR A 356 -29.76 -23.61 14.09
N ASP A 357 -30.38 -23.34 12.93
CA ASP A 357 -30.08 -22.13 12.14
C ASP A 357 -30.87 -20.90 12.63
N LYS A 358 -31.77 -21.11 13.63
CA LYS A 358 -32.53 -19.99 14.21
C LYS A 358 -31.63 -19.19 15.16
N LYS A 359 -31.85 -17.88 15.21
CA LYS A 359 -31.19 -16.99 16.21
C LYS A 359 -31.85 -17.21 17.59
N THR A 360 -31.26 -18.07 18.39
CA THR A 360 -31.76 -18.41 19.74
C THR A 360 -31.10 -17.60 20.83
N ASN A 361 -29.98 -16.88 20.55
CA ASN A 361 -29.07 -16.29 21.52
C ASN A 361 -28.47 -17.32 22.51
N LEU A 362 -28.59 -18.60 22.20
CA LEU A 362 -27.93 -19.70 22.90
C LEU A 362 -26.84 -20.22 21.98
N TRP A 363 -25.61 -20.25 22.48
CA TRP A 363 -24.41 -20.57 21.70
C TRP A 363 -23.71 -21.79 22.25
N ALA A 364 -23.21 -22.66 21.36
CA ALA A 364 -22.39 -23.81 21.72
C ALA A 364 -21.23 -23.98 20.76
N TRP A 365 -20.15 -24.54 21.27
CA TRP A 365 -19.02 -25.01 20.49
C TRP A 365 -19.35 -26.37 19.89
N LYS A 366 -19.36 -26.45 18.57
CA LYS A 366 -19.49 -27.72 17.84
C LYS A 366 -18.10 -28.31 17.64
N HIS A 367 -17.74 -29.27 18.49
CA HIS A 367 -16.45 -29.93 18.49
C HIS A 367 -16.51 -31.23 17.68
N PRO A 368 -15.85 -31.34 16.51
CA PRO A 368 -15.87 -32.55 15.69
C PRO A 368 -15.11 -33.70 16.36
N ARG A 369 -15.68 -34.91 16.36
CA ARG A 369 -15.06 -36.13 16.84
C ARG A 369 -14.43 -36.94 15.69
N PRO A 370 -13.43 -37.80 15.94
CA PRO A 370 -12.76 -38.60 14.91
C PRO A 370 -13.69 -39.58 14.15
N ASN A 371 -14.81 -39.97 14.76
CA ASN A 371 -15.81 -40.87 14.20
C ASN A 371 -16.78 -40.19 13.20
N GLY A 372 -16.63 -38.91 12.93
CA GLY A 372 -17.50 -38.12 12.05
C GLY A 372 -18.71 -37.51 12.78
N ASP A 373 -18.85 -37.73 14.06
CA ASP A 373 -19.86 -37.13 14.94
C ASP A 373 -19.31 -35.82 15.55
N TYR A 374 -20.13 -35.14 16.34
CA TYR A 374 -19.68 -33.90 17.04
C TYR A 374 -20.22 -33.90 18.48
N GLU A 375 -19.50 -33.16 19.32
CA GLU A 375 -19.91 -32.82 20.68
C GLU A 375 -20.29 -31.36 20.72
N LEU A 376 -21.37 -31.03 21.45
CA LEU A 376 -21.75 -29.66 21.74
C LEU A 376 -21.31 -29.32 23.16
N VAL A 377 -20.53 -28.26 23.31
CA VAL A 377 -20.13 -27.69 24.59
C VAL A 377 -20.77 -26.32 24.68
N GLU A 378 -21.56 -26.07 25.71
CA GLU A 378 -22.21 -24.77 25.91
C GLU A 378 -21.16 -23.66 25.98
N LEU A 379 -21.43 -22.55 25.28
CA LEU A 379 -20.61 -21.34 25.40
C LEU A 379 -20.93 -20.63 26.71
N VAL A 380 -20.05 -20.75 27.67
CA VAL A 380 -20.21 -20.26 29.05
C VAL A 380 -19.33 -19.01 29.29
N GLY A 381 -18.19 -18.95 28.63
CA GLY A 381 -17.25 -17.84 28.78
C GLY A 381 -16.15 -18.06 29.81
N ASN A 382 -15.77 -19.31 30.07
CA ASN A 382 -14.68 -19.65 30.96
C ASN A 382 -13.35 -19.62 30.19
N VAL A 383 -12.40 -18.77 30.62
CA VAL A 383 -11.09 -18.61 29.96
C VAL A 383 -9.99 -18.94 30.95
N VAL A 384 -9.09 -19.85 30.57
CA VAL A 384 -7.99 -20.30 31.43
C VAL A 384 -6.67 -20.22 30.65
N PHE A 385 -5.64 -19.64 31.27
CA PHE A 385 -4.24 -19.68 30.85
C PHE A 385 -3.46 -20.59 31.80
N GLN A 386 -2.64 -21.46 31.22
CA GLN A 386 -1.79 -22.40 31.96
C GLN A 386 -0.36 -22.30 31.42
N ASP A 387 0.57 -21.86 32.29
CA ASP A 387 2.00 -21.76 32.03
C ASP A 387 2.32 -21.03 30.70
N VAL A 388 1.64 -19.91 30.46
CA VAL A 388 1.72 -19.20 29.15
C VAL A 388 2.92 -18.28 29.11
N ASP A 389 3.81 -18.57 28.16
CA ASP A 389 4.88 -17.69 27.74
C ASP A 389 4.60 -17.07 26.37
N PHE A 390 4.95 -15.79 26.21
CA PHE A 390 4.71 -15.10 24.96
C PHE A 390 5.74 -14.03 24.60
N SER A 391 6.06 -13.95 23.30
CA SER A 391 6.93 -12.95 22.69
C SER A 391 6.37 -12.56 21.30
N TYR A 392 6.36 -11.26 20.99
CA TYR A 392 5.93 -10.77 19.66
C TYR A 392 6.95 -11.07 18.53
N ASP A 393 8.24 -11.04 18.85
CA ASP A 393 9.34 -11.16 17.89
C ASP A 393 10.18 -12.45 18.05
N GLY A 394 9.83 -13.28 19.04
CA GLY A 394 10.57 -14.49 19.41
C GLY A 394 11.91 -14.22 20.11
N LYS A 395 12.24 -12.95 20.42
CA LYS A 395 13.51 -12.55 21.06
C LYS A 395 13.28 -12.00 22.47
N LYS A 396 12.37 -11.02 22.59
CA LYS A 396 12.05 -10.41 23.88
C LYS A 396 10.76 -11.04 24.39
N GLN A 397 10.88 -11.80 25.46
CA GLN A 397 9.72 -12.37 26.15
C GLN A 397 8.94 -11.26 26.86
N ILE A 398 7.61 -11.24 26.68
CA ILE A 398 6.71 -10.23 27.22
C ILE A 398 5.86 -10.81 28.36
N LEU A 399 5.40 -12.06 28.20
CA LEU A 399 4.71 -12.79 29.28
C LEU A 399 5.55 -13.97 29.72
N HIS A 400 5.57 -14.21 31.03
CA HIS A 400 6.38 -15.22 31.68
C HIS A 400 5.52 -16.04 32.63
N ASP A 401 5.29 -17.31 32.29
CA ASP A 401 4.61 -18.29 33.16
C ASP A 401 3.27 -17.75 33.70
N VAL A 402 2.44 -17.21 32.75
CA VAL A 402 1.17 -16.60 33.12
C VAL A 402 0.11 -17.67 33.34
N ASN A 403 -0.42 -17.69 34.60
CA ASN A 403 -1.49 -18.55 35.03
C ASN A 403 -2.68 -17.68 35.46
N LEU A 404 -3.81 -17.79 34.74
CA LEU A 404 -5.05 -17.08 35.07
C LEU A 404 -6.27 -17.94 34.77
N TYR A 405 -7.34 -17.68 35.49
CA TYR A 405 -8.66 -18.23 35.16
C TYR A 405 -9.73 -17.17 35.40
N ALA A 406 -10.77 -17.18 34.58
CA ALA A 406 -11.97 -16.38 34.75
C ALA A 406 -13.18 -17.30 34.60
N ASP A 407 -14.03 -17.34 35.60
CA ASP A 407 -15.25 -18.12 35.56
C ASP A 407 -16.41 -17.32 34.94
N LYS A 408 -17.48 -18.03 34.59
CA LYS A 408 -18.69 -17.42 33.99
C LYS A 408 -19.18 -16.22 34.83
N GLY A 409 -19.36 -15.12 34.13
CA GLY A 409 -19.94 -13.89 34.70
C GLY A 409 -18.99 -13.10 35.60
N GLN A 410 -17.73 -13.52 35.77
CA GLN A 410 -16.75 -12.78 36.56
C GLN A 410 -16.22 -11.56 35.77
N LYS A 411 -16.03 -10.47 36.50
CA LYS A 411 -15.30 -9.29 36.05
C LYS A 411 -13.86 -9.35 36.55
N VAL A 412 -12.94 -9.55 35.62
CA VAL A 412 -11.49 -9.66 35.87
C VAL A 412 -10.79 -8.37 35.46
N ALA A 413 -10.20 -7.65 36.43
CA ALA A 413 -9.43 -6.44 36.15
C ALA A 413 -7.92 -6.72 36.10
N PHE A 414 -7.25 -6.26 35.05
CA PHE A 414 -5.79 -6.23 34.96
C PHE A 414 -5.28 -4.86 35.37
N VAL A 415 -4.36 -4.84 36.35
CA VAL A 415 -3.76 -3.64 36.93
C VAL A 415 -2.25 -3.78 36.90
N GLY A 416 -1.53 -2.69 36.67
CA GLY A 416 -0.06 -2.67 36.64
C GLY A 416 0.47 -1.55 35.76
N ALA A 417 1.77 -1.29 35.81
CA ALA A 417 2.43 -0.23 35.05
C ALA A 417 2.31 -0.44 33.52
N THR A 418 2.50 0.65 32.77
CA THR A 418 2.59 0.58 31.30
C THR A 418 3.71 -0.37 30.89
N GLY A 419 3.41 -1.28 29.95
CA GLY A 419 4.35 -2.33 29.52
C GLY A 419 4.37 -3.59 30.41
N ALA A 420 3.55 -3.70 31.45
CA ALA A 420 3.46 -4.91 32.30
C ALA A 420 2.87 -6.14 31.56
N GLY A 421 2.31 -5.99 30.36
CA GLY A 421 1.75 -7.10 29.57
C GLY A 421 0.23 -7.18 29.54
N LYS A 422 -0.51 -6.20 30.09
CA LYS A 422 -1.98 -6.19 30.16
C LYS A 422 -2.65 -6.36 28.79
N THR A 423 -2.32 -5.49 27.84
CA THR A 423 -2.85 -5.54 26.45
C THR A 423 -2.40 -6.82 25.72
N THR A 424 -1.25 -7.40 26.09
CA THR A 424 -0.79 -8.65 25.50
C THR A 424 -1.73 -9.82 25.88
N ILE A 425 -2.22 -9.88 27.13
CA ILE A 425 -3.20 -10.91 27.54
C ILE A 425 -4.47 -10.79 26.70
N THR A 426 -5.01 -9.58 26.51
CA THR A 426 -6.23 -9.37 25.73
C THR A 426 -6.02 -9.73 24.25
N ASN A 427 -4.86 -9.44 23.67
CA ASN A 427 -4.49 -9.85 22.31
C ASN A 427 -4.43 -11.39 22.16
N LEU A 428 -4.00 -12.10 23.20
CA LEU A 428 -3.96 -13.57 23.20
C LEU A 428 -5.34 -14.20 23.38
N ILE A 429 -6.24 -13.60 24.17
CA ILE A 429 -7.63 -14.05 24.28
C ILE A 429 -8.33 -13.96 22.91
N ASN A 430 -8.10 -12.87 22.16
CA ASN A 430 -8.61 -12.68 20.79
C ASN A 430 -7.88 -13.53 19.74
N ARG A 431 -6.82 -14.23 20.15
CA ARG A 431 -5.95 -15.00 19.25
C ARG A 431 -5.50 -14.19 18.05
N PHE A 432 -5.14 -12.89 18.27
CA PHE A 432 -4.42 -12.09 17.27
C PHE A 432 -2.99 -12.57 17.09
N TYR A 433 -2.47 -13.25 18.14
CA TYR A 433 -1.16 -13.90 18.17
C TYR A 433 -1.31 -15.30 18.77
N ASP A 434 -0.52 -16.25 18.29
CA ASP A 434 -0.42 -17.59 18.87
C ASP A 434 0.74 -17.65 19.88
N ILE A 435 0.53 -18.34 21.02
CA ILE A 435 1.52 -18.51 22.10
C ILE A 435 2.64 -19.46 21.71
N GLN A 436 3.84 -19.25 22.30
CA GLN A 436 4.99 -20.12 22.10
C GLN A 436 4.97 -21.34 23.04
N SER A 437 4.57 -21.17 24.31
CA SER A 437 4.43 -22.27 25.27
C SER A 437 3.19 -22.08 26.15
N GLY A 438 2.79 -23.13 26.85
CA GLY A 438 1.57 -23.16 27.65
C GLY A 438 0.31 -23.49 26.85
N VAL A 439 -0.84 -23.33 27.48
CA VAL A 439 -2.16 -23.59 26.90
C VAL A 439 -3.12 -22.47 27.29
N ILE A 440 -3.93 -22.02 26.34
CA ILE A 440 -5.10 -21.16 26.58
C ILE A 440 -6.33 -21.96 26.23
N THR A 441 -7.25 -22.11 27.18
CA THR A 441 -8.52 -22.79 26.91
C THR A 441 -9.69 -21.82 27.06
N TYR A 442 -10.71 -22.05 26.22
CA TYR A 442 -12.00 -21.37 26.28
C TYR A 442 -13.09 -22.44 26.40
N ASP A 443 -13.83 -22.42 27.54
CA ASP A 443 -14.80 -23.44 27.92
C ASP A 443 -14.18 -24.86 27.94
N GLY A 444 -12.91 -24.97 28.35
CA GLY A 444 -12.16 -26.21 28.38
C GLY A 444 -11.58 -26.67 27.05
N ILE A 445 -11.83 -25.94 25.95
CA ILE A 445 -11.31 -26.24 24.60
C ILE A 445 -10.07 -25.38 24.35
N ASP A 446 -8.95 -26.00 23.93
CA ASP A 446 -7.77 -25.26 23.50
C ASP A 446 -8.14 -24.30 22.35
N VAL A 447 -7.85 -23.00 22.53
CA VAL A 447 -8.16 -21.96 21.54
C VAL A 447 -7.54 -22.24 20.17
N LYS A 448 -6.45 -23.02 20.11
CA LYS A 448 -5.85 -23.45 18.84
C LYS A 448 -6.76 -24.38 18.02
N LEU A 449 -7.66 -25.09 18.68
CA LEU A 449 -8.63 -25.99 18.04
C LEU A 449 -9.90 -25.26 17.59
N ILE A 450 -10.16 -24.06 18.08
CA ILE A 450 -11.31 -23.24 17.71
C ILE A 450 -10.97 -22.44 16.45
N GLU A 451 -11.89 -22.43 15.49
CA GLU A 451 -11.80 -21.56 14.31
C GLU A 451 -11.74 -20.09 14.75
N LYS A 452 -10.79 -19.31 14.21
CA LYS A 452 -10.55 -17.92 14.64
C LYS A 452 -11.77 -17.02 14.47
N ASP A 453 -12.48 -17.17 13.37
CA ASP A 453 -13.71 -16.42 13.12
C ASP A 453 -14.80 -16.76 14.15
N SER A 454 -14.93 -18.03 14.52
CA SER A 454 -15.85 -18.51 15.54
C SER A 454 -15.46 -18.01 16.92
N LEU A 455 -14.16 -18.03 17.25
CA LEU A 455 -13.64 -17.48 18.50
C LEU A 455 -13.93 -15.98 18.60
N ARG A 456 -13.58 -15.20 17.58
CA ARG A 456 -13.75 -13.75 17.57
C ARG A 456 -15.21 -13.31 17.60
N ARG A 457 -16.13 -14.10 17.00
CA ARG A 457 -17.58 -13.85 17.12
C ARG A 457 -18.13 -14.07 18.54
N SER A 458 -17.48 -14.90 19.35
CA SER A 458 -17.87 -15.12 20.74
C SER A 458 -17.35 -14.03 21.70
N LEU A 459 -16.51 -13.12 21.22
CA LEU A 459 -15.87 -12.07 21.99
C LEU A 459 -16.37 -10.68 21.56
N GLY A 460 -16.80 -9.87 22.51
CA GLY A 460 -17.06 -8.44 22.29
C GLY A 460 -15.85 -7.63 22.73
N ILE A 461 -15.42 -6.68 21.90
CA ILE A 461 -14.23 -5.88 22.19
C ILE A 461 -14.53 -4.39 22.15
N VAL A 462 -14.04 -3.66 23.15
CA VAL A 462 -14.00 -2.19 23.17
C VAL A 462 -12.53 -1.80 23.37
N LEU A 463 -11.93 -1.23 22.32
CA LEU A 463 -10.52 -0.82 22.31
C LEU A 463 -10.35 0.60 22.86
N GLN A 464 -9.16 0.89 23.39
CA GLN A 464 -8.77 2.23 23.83
C GLN A 464 -8.87 3.25 22.69
N ASP A 465 -8.28 2.93 21.54
CA ASP A 465 -8.36 3.76 20.34
C ASP A 465 -9.57 3.32 19.51
N THR A 466 -10.65 4.08 19.62
CA THR A 466 -11.88 3.80 18.88
C THR A 466 -11.78 4.31 17.46
N HIS A 467 -11.78 3.41 16.48
CA HIS A 467 -11.86 3.76 15.07
C HIS A 467 -13.30 3.72 14.56
N LEU A 468 -13.71 4.82 13.88
CA LEU A 468 -14.99 4.93 13.21
C LEU A 468 -14.79 4.97 11.69
N PHE A 469 -15.60 4.18 11.00
CA PHE A 469 -15.56 4.11 9.54
C PHE A 469 -16.40 5.23 8.91
N THR A 470 -16.02 5.66 7.72
CA THR A 470 -16.86 6.56 6.92
C THR A 470 -18.20 5.90 6.63
N GLY A 471 -19.28 6.54 7.08
CA GLY A 471 -20.64 6.02 7.02
C GLY A 471 -21.49 6.63 8.12
N THR A 472 -22.75 6.24 8.22
CA THR A 472 -23.68 6.76 9.24
C THR A 472 -23.32 6.22 10.64
N ILE A 473 -23.80 6.89 11.68
CA ILE A 473 -23.69 6.40 13.08
C ILE A 473 -24.33 5.01 13.19
N ALA A 474 -25.50 4.82 12.56
CA ALA A 474 -26.17 3.51 12.56
C ALA A 474 -25.31 2.42 11.89
N GLU A 475 -24.67 2.69 10.74
CA GLU A 475 -23.77 1.74 10.07
C GLU A 475 -22.52 1.44 10.92
N ASN A 476 -22.00 2.44 11.62
CA ASN A 476 -20.90 2.26 12.55
C ASN A 476 -21.26 1.37 13.74
N ILE A 477 -22.48 1.45 14.27
CA ILE A 477 -22.98 0.54 15.30
C ILE A 477 -23.21 -0.87 14.71
N ALA A 478 -23.82 -0.93 13.51
CA ALA A 478 -24.10 -2.18 12.79
C ALA A 478 -22.84 -2.99 12.45
N TYR A 479 -21.64 -2.37 12.53
CA TYR A 479 -20.37 -3.08 12.37
C TYR A 479 -20.20 -4.23 13.38
N GLY A 480 -20.82 -4.14 14.56
CA GLY A 480 -20.85 -5.23 15.54
C GLY A 480 -21.60 -6.48 15.06
N ARG A 481 -22.64 -6.31 14.22
CA ARG A 481 -23.41 -7.37 13.59
C ARG A 481 -24.10 -6.84 12.33
N SER A 482 -23.60 -7.25 11.16
CA SER A 482 -23.99 -6.70 9.85
C SER A 482 -25.44 -7.00 9.42
N ASP A 483 -26.08 -8.01 9.99
CA ASP A 483 -27.46 -8.42 9.71
C ASP A 483 -28.47 -7.90 10.76
N ALA A 484 -28.07 -6.96 11.61
CA ALA A 484 -28.92 -6.38 12.64
C ALA A 484 -30.03 -5.50 12.03
N THR A 485 -31.22 -5.59 12.63
CA THR A 485 -32.35 -4.70 12.29
C THR A 485 -32.11 -3.28 12.86
N ARG A 486 -32.86 -2.30 12.34
CA ARG A 486 -32.80 -0.93 12.85
C ARG A 486 -33.17 -0.86 14.32
N GLU A 487 -34.15 -1.66 14.76
CA GLU A 487 -34.60 -1.75 16.15
C GLU A 487 -33.49 -2.26 17.06
N GLU A 488 -32.77 -3.30 16.64
CA GLU A 488 -31.64 -3.87 17.39
C GLU A 488 -30.48 -2.86 17.51
N ILE A 489 -30.20 -2.11 16.44
CA ILE A 489 -29.18 -1.04 16.45
C ILE A 489 -29.56 0.05 17.45
N LEU A 490 -30.82 0.48 17.46
CA LEU A 490 -31.29 1.52 18.39
C LEU A 490 -31.27 1.01 19.83
N GLU A 491 -31.59 -0.26 20.08
CA GLU A 491 -31.52 -0.84 21.43
C GLU A 491 -30.08 -0.91 21.93
N ALA A 492 -29.14 -1.37 21.12
CA ALA A 492 -27.73 -1.35 21.45
C ALA A 492 -27.21 0.08 21.72
N ALA A 493 -27.68 1.04 20.95
CA ALA A 493 -27.37 2.45 21.15
C ALA A 493 -27.88 3.01 22.50
N ARG A 494 -29.07 2.59 22.94
CA ARG A 494 -29.62 2.95 24.26
C ARG A 494 -28.82 2.35 25.40
N ILE A 495 -28.42 1.09 25.29
CA ILE A 495 -27.54 0.43 26.27
C ILE A 495 -26.28 1.26 26.47
N ALA A 496 -25.70 1.74 25.39
CA ALA A 496 -24.45 2.50 25.38
C ALA A 496 -24.61 4.02 25.61
N ASN A 497 -25.80 4.54 25.88
CA ASN A 497 -26.10 5.97 26.01
C ASN A 497 -25.81 6.83 24.76
N VAL A 498 -25.80 6.26 23.57
CA VAL A 498 -25.56 6.99 22.30
C VAL A 498 -26.65 8.00 22.04
N ASP A 499 -27.92 7.72 22.39
CA ASP A 499 -29.07 8.61 22.27
C ASP A 499 -28.82 10.01 22.85
N SER A 500 -28.03 10.09 23.92
CA SER A 500 -27.77 11.32 24.65
C SER A 500 -27.17 12.45 23.82
N PHE A 501 -26.41 12.13 22.78
CA PHE A 501 -25.83 13.13 21.89
C PHE A 501 -26.43 13.07 20.48
N VAL A 502 -26.85 11.90 20.01
CA VAL A 502 -27.38 11.72 18.65
C VAL A 502 -28.67 12.52 18.44
N GLN A 503 -29.52 12.68 19.49
CA GLN A 503 -30.71 13.50 19.45
C GLN A 503 -30.44 14.98 19.14
N HIS A 504 -29.21 15.45 19.33
CA HIS A 504 -28.81 16.84 19.05
C HIS A 504 -28.18 17.01 17.66
N LEU A 505 -28.08 15.95 16.88
CA LEU A 505 -27.57 15.99 15.52
C LEU A 505 -28.73 16.10 14.52
N ASP A 506 -28.57 16.92 13.49
CA ASP A 506 -29.64 17.24 12.51
C ASP A 506 -30.22 15.96 11.85
N ASN A 507 -29.39 14.95 11.57
CA ASN A 507 -29.81 13.71 10.94
C ASN A 507 -29.86 12.51 11.92
N GLY A 508 -29.73 12.75 13.23
CA GLY A 508 -29.77 11.68 14.22
C GLY A 508 -28.78 10.55 13.90
N TYR A 509 -29.24 9.32 13.95
CA TYR A 509 -28.45 8.11 13.62
C TYR A 509 -28.01 8.02 12.15
N ASP A 510 -28.61 8.78 11.25
CA ASP A 510 -28.25 8.81 9.83
C ASP A 510 -27.22 9.90 9.53
N THR A 511 -26.67 10.55 10.58
CA THR A 511 -25.53 11.47 10.46
C THR A 511 -24.32 10.73 9.94
N VAL A 512 -23.76 11.21 8.82
CA VAL A 512 -22.59 10.62 8.18
C VAL A 512 -21.31 11.08 8.88
N LEU A 513 -20.50 10.13 9.30
CA LEU A 513 -19.19 10.34 9.89
C LEU A 513 -18.11 10.21 8.79
N THR A 514 -17.11 11.07 8.86
CA THR A 514 -15.90 11.04 8.02
C THR A 514 -14.66 11.17 8.90
N ASP A 515 -13.49 10.93 8.35
CA ASP A 515 -12.19 11.17 9.01
C ASP A 515 -12.15 10.68 10.47
N ASP A 516 -12.44 9.39 10.66
CA ASP A 516 -12.46 8.74 11.97
C ASP A 516 -13.44 9.40 12.98
N GLY A 517 -14.56 9.91 12.48
CA GLY A 517 -15.56 10.61 13.31
C GLY A 517 -15.13 12.01 13.70
N ALA A 518 -14.43 12.73 12.81
CA ALA A 518 -14.12 14.15 12.99
C ALA A 518 -15.40 14.93 13.33
N GLY A 519 -15.35 15.71 14.41
CA GLY A 519 -16.51 16.43 14.95
C GLY A 519 -17.17 15.75 16.16
N LEU A 520 -16.89 14.48 16.44
CA LEU A 520 -17.29 13.83 17.69
C LEU A 520 -16.19 13.94 18.76
N SER A 521 -16.59 14.09 20.03
CA SER A 521 -15.65 13.98 21.14
C SER A 521 -15.15 12.55 21.32
N ASN A 522 -14.01 12.36 22.00
CA ASN A 522 -13.49 11.03 22.32
C ASN A 522 -14.52 10.16 23.05
N GLY A 523 -15.26 10.74 24.00
CA GLY A 523 -16.30 10.01 24.71
C GLY A 523 -17.47 9.59 23.82
N GLN A 524 -17.91 10.45 22.87
CA GLN A 524 -18.96 10.11 21.91
C GLN A 524 -18.53 8.96 20.98
N ARG A 525 -17.26 8.97 20.53
CA ARG A 525 -16.69 7.84 19.76
C ARG A 525 -16.70 6.56 20.57
N GLN A 526 -16.33 6.64 21.85
CA GLN A 526 -16.32 5.48 22.75
C GLN A 526 -17.73 4.93 22.99
N LEU A 527 -18.76 5.79 23.13
CA LEU A 527 -20.16 5.34 23.24
C LEU A 527 -20.59 4.53 22.00
N ILE A 528 -20.16 4.93 20.81
CA ILE A 528 -20.42 4.16 19.58
C ILE A 528 -19.71 2.80 19.61
N ALA A 529 -18.46 2.73 20.10
CA ALA A 529 -17.75 1.46 20.27
C ALA A 529 -18.42 0.53 21.28
N ILE A 530 -18.94 1.08 22.39
CA ILE A 530 -19.73 0.33 23.37
C ILE A 530 -21.00 -0.20 22.69
N ALA A 531 -21.70 0.60 21.88
CA ALA A 531 -22.87 0.16 21.14
C ALA A 531 -22.58 -0.96 20.14
N ARG A 532 -21.41 -0.93 19.47
CA ARG A 532 -20.93 -2.06 18.63
C ARG A 532 -20.83 -3.35 19.42
N ALA A 533 -20.19 -3.30 20.59
CA ALA A 533 -20.03 -4.46 21.47
C ALA A 533 -21.38 -4.94 22.05
N ALA A 534 -22.29 -4.01 22.37
CA ALA A 534 -23.63 -4.34 22.82
C ALA A 534 -24.44 -5.06 21.72
N LEU A 535 -24.35 -4.60 20.47
CA LEU A 535 -25.03 -5.21 19.32
C LEU A 535 -24.47 -6.60 18.99
N ALA A 536 -23.15 -6.80 19.13
CA ALA A 536 -22.51 -8.11 18.96
C ALA A 536 -23.06 -9.15 19.94
N ASN A 537 -23.51 -8.73 21.12
CA ASN A 537 -24.11 -9.54 22.18
C ASN A 537 -23.27 -10.77 22.58
N ALA A 538 -21.95 -10.58 22.63
CA ALA A 538 -21.01 -11.64 22.96
C ALA A 538 -21.02 -11.95 24.47
N PRO A 539 -20.86 -13.22 24.90
CA PRO A 539 -20.85 -13.63 26.31
C PRO A 539 -19.57 -13.26 27.06
N VAL A 540 -18.49 -13.03 26.33
CA VAL A 540 -17.22 -12.55 26.88
C VAL A 540 -16.88 -11.19 26.32
N LEU A 541 -16.51 -10.26 27.20
CA LEU A 541 -16.13 -8.90 26.83
C LEU A 541 -14.67 -8.65 27.16
N ILE A 542 -14.00 -7.94 26.27
CA ILE A 542 -12.66 -7.42 26.44
C ILE A 542 -12.72 -5.91 26.35
N LEU A 543 -12.39 -5.23 27.43
CA LEU A 543 -12.54 -3.79 27.55
C LEU A 543 -11.18 -3.17 27.86
N ASP A 544 -10.72 -2.26 27.01
CA ASP A 544 -9.53 -1.46 27.26
C ASP A 544 -9.95 -0.05 27.62
N GLU A 545 -9.85 0.29 28.93
CA GLU A 545 -10.43 1.48 29.53
C GLU A 545 -9.41 2.63 29.58
N ALA A 546 -9.17 3.32 28.48
CA ALA A 546 -8.43 4.57 28.52
C ALA A 546 -9.35 5.78 28.25
N THR A 547 -9.66 6.50 29.32
CA THR A 547 -10.56 7.65 29.29
C THR A 547 -9.83 8.97 29.58
N SER A 548 -8.54 9.06 29.33
CA SER A 548 -7.64 10.13 29.77
C SER A 548 -7.91 11.53 29.18
N SER A 549 -8.98 11.75 28.41
CA SER A 549 -9.27 13.04 27.76
C SER A 549 -10.77 13.30 27.55
N ILE A 550 -11.60 12.83 28.47
CA ILE A 550 -13.07 12.96 28.38
C ILE A 550 -13.55 13.89 29.48
N ASP A 551 -14.52 14.77 29.16
CA ASP A 551 -15.17 15.60 30.18
C ASP A 551 -15.99 14.76 31.17
N SER A 552 -16.11 15.21 32.42
CA SER A 552 -16.71 14.46 33.51
C SER A 552 -18.16 14.02 33.26
N ARG A 553 -18.93 14.75 32.45
CA ARG A 553 -20.33 14.38 32.12
C ARG A 553 -20.38 13.21 31.15
N THR A 554 -19.61 13.30 30.07
CA THR A 554 -19.52 12.23 29.06
C THR A 554 -18.85 11.00 29.67
N GLU A 555 -17.87 11.19 30.55
CA GLU A 555 -17.23 10.13 31.31
C GLU A 555 -18.23 9.28 32.12
N LYS A 556 -19.14 9.94 32.84
CA LYS A 556 -20.19 9.24 33.56
C LYS A 556 -21.09 8.42 32.64
N MET A 557 -21.45 8.98 31.47
CA MET A 557 -22.28 8.28 30.48
C MET A 557 -21.58 7.06 29.87
N VAL A 558 -20.27 7.17 29.61
CA VAL A 558 -19.44 6.05 29.16
C VAL A 558 -19.41 4.96 30.23
N GLN A 559 -19.18 5.33 31.51
CA GLN A 559 -19.17 4.38 32.61
C GLN A 559 -20.53 3.65 32.78
N GLU A 560 -21.64 4.38 32.76
CA GLU A 560 -22.98 3.80 32.83
C GLU A 560 -23.28 2.87 31.63
N GLY A 561 -22.79 3.21 30.43
CA GLY A 561 -22.89 2.36 29.24
C GLY A 561 -22.07 1.07 29.38
N MET A 562 -20.84 1.21 29.88
CA MET A 562 -19.95 0.08 30.17
C MET A 562 -20.54 -0.86 31.23
N ASP A 563 -21.05 -0.33 32.34
CA ASP A 563 -21.64 -1.12 33.43
C ASP A 563 -22.83 -1.94 32.93
N ARG A 564 -23.72 -1.34 32.14
CA ARG A 564 -24.84 -2.06 31.49
C ARG A 564 -24.37 -3.11 30.48
N LEU A 565 -23.30 -2.81 29.73
CA LEU A 565 -22.73 -3.75 28.78
C LEU A 565 -22.13 -4.98 29.50
N MET A 566 -21.52 -4.79 30.67
CA MET A 566 -20.85 -5.85 31.44
C MET A 566 -21.83 -6.79 32.16
N GLU A 567 -23.06 -6.38 32.40
CA GLU A 567 -24.03 -7.12 33.21
C GLU A 567 -24.28 -8.53 32.66
N GLY A 568 -24.09 -9.55 33.52
CA GLY A 568 -24.30 -10.96 33.20
C GLY A 568 -23.28 -11.61 32.28
N ARG A 569 -22.14 -10.96 32.00
CA ARG A 569 -21.10 -11.43 31.08
C ARG A 569 -19.78 -11.67 31.81
N THR A 570 -18.94 -12.52 31.25
CA THR A 570 -17.53 -12.61 31.68
C THR A 570 -16.76 -11.44 31.05
N VAL A 571 -16.04 -10.68 31.90
CA VAL A 571 -15.40 -9.44 31.45
C VAL A 571 -13.92 -9.43 31.80
N PHE A 572 -13.10 -9.17 30.81
CA PHE A 572 -11.69 -8.83 30.99
C PHE A 572 -11.51 -7.34 30.77
N VAL A 573 -11.11 -6.60 31.79
CA VAL A 573 -10.93 -5.16 31.70
C VAL A 573 -9.49 -4.77 32.02
N ILE A 574 -8.87 -3.99 31.11
CA ILE A 574 -7.64 -3.27 31.42
C ILE A 574 -8.07 -2.00 32.12
N ALA A 575 -7.97 -2.00 33.45
CA ALA A 575 -8.55 -0.93 34.24
C ALA A 575 -7.52 0.18 34.50
N HIS A 576 -7.89 1.40 34.10
CA HIS A 576 -7.18 2.64 34.38
C HIS A 576 -7.90 3.50 35.45
N ARG A 577 -9.06 3.02 35.96
CA ARG A 577 -9.87 3.72 36.95
C ARG A 577 -10.01 2.92 38.22
N LEU A 578 -9.85 3.60 39.36
CA LEU A 578 -10.02 3.00 40.67
C LEU A 578 -11.42 2.41 40.87
N SER A 579 -12.47 3.07 40.36
CA SER A 579 -13.86 2.57 40.49
C SER A 579 -14.08 1.24 39.76
N THR A 580 -13.52 1.07 38.58
CA THR A 580 -13.62 -0.17 37.80
C THR A 580 -12.84 -1.29 38.47
N ILE A 581 -11.67 -0.98 39.06
CA ILE A 581 -10.82 -1.92 39.76
C ILE A 581 -11.54 -2.43 41.03
N VAL A 582 -12.02 -1.52 41.89
CA VAL A 582 -12.67 -1.85 43.15
C VAL A 582 -13.92 -2.72 42.99
N ASN A 583 -14.69 -2.48 41.93
CA ASN A 583 -15.92 -3.22 41.60
C ASN A 583 -15.69 -4.49 40.78
N SER A 584 -14.46 -4.98 40.69
CA SER A 584 -14.15 -6.23 39.97
C SER A 584 -14.13 -7.42 40.93
N ASP A 585 -14.66 -8.57 40.44
CA ASP A 585 -14.68 -9.82 41.22
C ASP A 585 -13.28 -10.37 41.44
N VAL A 586 -12.40 -10.16 40.46
CA VAL A 586 -10.99 -10.58 40.50
C VAL A 586 -10.10 -9.46 40.00
N ILE A 587 -9.09 -9.11 40.74
CA ILE A 587 -8.05 -8.17 40.36
C ILE A 587 -6.75 -8.95 40.20
N MET A 588 -6.10 -8.78 39.04
CA MET A 588 -4.82 -9.38 38.71
C MET A 588 -3.78 -8.27 38.56
N VAL A 589 -2.83 -8.24 39.50
CA VAL A 589 -1.74 -7.27 39.46
C VAL A 589 -0.60 -7.85 38.64
N MET A 590 -0.25 -7.12 37.58
CA MET A 590 0.80 -7.51 36.66
C MET A 590 2.06 -6.67 36.85
N ASP A 591 3.20 -7.33 36.83
CA ASP A 591 4.51 -6.68 36.79
C ASP A 591 5.48 -7.50 35.94
N HIS A 592 6.19 -6.81 35.03
CA HIS A 592 7.18 -7.42 34.13
C HIS A 592 6.71 -8.74 33.48
N GLY A 593 5.47 -8.77 32.98
CA GLY A 593 4.89 -9.93 32.28
C GLY A 593 4.47 -11.10 33.18
N ARG A 594 4.38 -10.91 34.48
CA ARG A 594 3.92 -11.92 35.47
C ARG A 594 2.71 -11.41 36.23
N ILE A 595 1.84 -12.32 36.65
CA ILE A 595 0.81 -12.03 37.64
C ILE A 595 1.44 -12.20 39.02
N ILE A 596 1.59 -11.11 39.75
CA ILE A 596 2.25 -11.08 41.07
C ILE A 596 1.27 -11.13 42.24
N GLU A 597 0.04 -10.64 42.06
CA GLU A 597 -1.03 -10.68 43.05
C GLU A 597 -2.36 -10.98 42.36
N ARG A 598 -3.23 -11.72 43.08
CA ARG A 598 -4.59 -12.05 42.64
C ARG A 598 -5.52 -12.09 43.83
N GLY A 599 -6.66 -11.44 43.75
CA GLY A 599 -7.69 -11.41 44.78
C GLY A 599 -8.81 -10.44 44.41
N ASP A 600 -9.72 -10.21 45.35
CA ASP A 600 -10.65 -9.10 45.34
C ASP A 600 -10.05 -7.85 46.00
N HIS A 601 -10.78 -6.73 45.96
CA HIS A 601 -10.31 -5.47 46.54
C HIS A 601 -9.90 -5.61 48.01
N ASP A 602 -10.77 -6.19 48.82
CA ASP A 602 -10.59 -6.25 50.27
C ASP A 602 -9.39 -7.13 50.63
N SER A 603 -9.28 -8.32 50.04
CA SER A 603 -8.17 -9.24 50.28
C SER A 603 -6.82 -8.67 49.87
N LEU A 604 -6.75 -7.96 48.74
CA LEU A 604 -5.50 -7.35 48.29
C LEU A 604 -5.12 -6.11 49.11
N MET A 605 -6.09 -5.37 49.63
CA MET A 605 -5.84 -4.28 50.59
C MET A 605 -5.28 -4.81 51.91
N GLU A 606 -5.80 -5.93 52.42
CA GLU A 606 -5.29 -6.59 53.66
C GLU A 606 -3.88 -7.13 53.48
N GLN A 607 -3.53 -7.62 52.28
CA GLN A 607 -2.16 -8.11 51.99
C GLN A 607 -1.11 -7.00 52.04
N GLY A 608 -1.49 -5.72 51.86
CA GLY A 608 -0.57 -4.58 51.90
C GLY A 608 0.52 -4.62 50.81
N GLY A 609 0.28 -5.31 49.72
CA GLY A 609 1.20 -5.57 48.64
C GLY A 609 1.32 -4.46 47.58
N THR A 610 1.57 -4.83 46.32
CA THR A 610 1.69 -3.90 45.20
C THR A 610 0.36 -3.23 44.89
N TYR A 611 -0.76 -3.96 44.97
CA TYR A 611 -2.10 -3.41 44.82
C TYR A 611 -2.39 -2.29 45.85
N TYR A 612 -2.09 -2.54 47.13
CA TYR A 612 -2.27 -1.53 48.16
C TYR A 612 -1.49 -0.24 47.85
N ARG A 613 -0.25 -0.36 47.39
CA ARG A 613 0.58 0.80 47.02
C ARG A 613 0.03 1.54 45.79
N LEU A 614 -0.47 0.81 44.79
CA LEU A 614 -1.14 1.42 43.60
C LEU A 614 -2.41 2.16 44.01
N TYR A 615 -3.24 1.55 44.87
CA TYR A 615 -4.50 2.14 45.33
C TYR A 615 -4.31 3.37 46.22
N THR A 616 -3.32 3.35 47.12
CA THR A 616 -3.03 4.47 48.04
C THR A 616 -2.16 5.57 47.45
N GLY A 617 -1.81 5.51 46.18
CA GLY A 617 -0.98 6.51 45.49
C GLY A 617 0.51 6.39 45.77
N GLY A 618 0.97 5.29 46.38
CA GLY A 618 2.38 4.98 46.58
C GLY A 618 3.13 4.50 45.33
N LEU A 619 2.38 4.17 44.26
CA LEU A 619 2.84 3.87 42.89
C LEU A 619 1.85 4.48 41.90
N GLU A 620 2.33 5.07 40.83
CA GLU A 620 1.46 5.59 39.77
C GLU A 620 0.90 4.45 38.92
N ILE A 621 -0.40 4.54 38.59
CA ILE A 621 -1.06 3.74 37.56
C ILE A 621 -0.94 4.59 36.29
N ASP A 622 0.15 4.42 35.55
CA ASP A 622 0.31 5.08 34.24
C ASP A 622 -0.45 4.34 33.13
#